data_316e16766471031d76c9ee696838a240
#
_entry.id   316e16766471031d76c9ee696838a240
#
_cell.length_a   1.000
_cell.length_b   1.000
_cell.length_c   1.000
_cell.angle_alpha   90.00
_cell.angle_beta   90.00
_cell.angle_gamma   90.00
#
_symmetry.space_group_name_H-M   'P 1'
#
loop_
_entity.id
_entity.type
_entity.pdbx_description
1 polymer ?
#
loop_
_entity_poly.entity_id
_entity_poly.type
_entity_poly.pdbx_seq_one_letter_code
_entity_poly.pdbx_strand_id
1 'polypeptide(L)'
;MRFVTCLGPDGVEEPAVLSADGTAVTPLRWLGLPCDTLTEAIPQLTPAVRAGLALALSAIPSVPLDAVQLQSPIPCPAQDVVCLGINYMAHSDEAEKYSADAFATQHQDAIYFSKRVTRAVPDGGFIEAHTDLVKKLDY
;
A
#
# COMPACT_ATOMS: atom_id res chain seq x y z
N MET A 1 -3.64 9.27 -12.22
CA MET A 1 -4.73 8.92 -11.28
C MET A 1 -4.09 8.16 -10.15
N ARG A 2 -4.37 8.53 -8.90
CA ARG A 2 -3.86 7.88 -7.67
C ARG A 2 -5.04 7.20 -6.99
N PHE A 3 -4.91 5.91 -6.69
CA PHE A 3 -5.92 5.14 -5.97
C PHE A 3 -5.50 5.01 -4.51
N VAL A 4 -6.46 5.12 -3.61
CA VAL A 4 -6.29 5.04 -2.15
C VAL A 4 -7.39 4.18 -1.56
N THR A 5 -7.18 3.68 -0.36
CA THR A 5 -8.25 3.14 0.49
C THR A 5 -8.47 4.13 1.63
N CYS A 6 -9.71 4.49 1.89
CA CYS A 6 -10.06 5.42 2.96
C CYS A 6 -11.19 4.86 3.84
N LEU A 7 -11.16 5.23 5.11
CA LEU A 7 -12.22 4.99 6.08
C LEU A 7 -13.05 6.27 6.17
N GLY A 8 -14.31 6.17 5.77
CA GLY A 8 -15.26 7.29 5.84
C GLY A 8 -15.79 7.55 7.24
N PRO A 9 -16.48 8.67 7.47
CA PRO A 9 -17.08 9.02 8.75
C PRO A 9 -18.19 8.06 9.19
N ASP A 10 -18.73 7.28 8.26
CA ASP A 10 -19.71 6.21 8.50
C ASP A 10 -19.05 4.89 8.95
N GLY A 11 -17.73 4.86 9.09
CA GLY A 11 -16.97 3.67 9.44
C GLY A 11 -16.80 2.67 8.28
N VAL A 12 -17.16 3.05 7.06
CA VAL A 12 -16.98 2.22 5.87
C VAL A 12 -15.59 2.45 5.28
N GLU A 13 -14.85 1.35 5.13
CA GLU A 13 -13.58 1.34 4.41
C GLU A 13 -13.85 1.05 2.93
N GLU A 14 -13.38 1.92 2.06
CA GLU A 14 -13.65 1.79 0.63
C GLU A 14 -12.51 2.33 -0.25
N PRO A 15 -12.35 1.80 -1.46
CA PRO A 15 -11.41 2.32 -2.43
C PRO A 15 -11.91 3.63 -3.06
N ALA A 16 -10.99 4.56 -3.28
CA ALA A 16 -11.28 5.87 -3.82
C ALA A 16 -10.17 6.36 -4.76
N VAL A 17 -10.46 7.42 -5.51
CA VAL A 17 -9.46 8.19 -6.26
C VAL A 17 -9.11 9.43 -5.46
N LEU A 18 -7.83 9.65 -5.23
CA LEU A 18 -7.30 10.87 -4.64
C LEU A 18 -7.21 11.96 -5.72
N SER A 19 -7.67 13.16 -5.42
CA SER A 19 -7.61 14.32 -6.31
C SER A 19 -6.16 14.66 -6.71
N ALA A 20 -5.98 15.40 -7.80
CA ALA A 20 -4.65 15.74 -8.31
C ALA A 20 -3.83 16.57 -7.32
N ASP A 21 -4.48 17.49 -6.63
CA ASP A 21 -3.91 18.33 -5.58
C ASP A 21 -3.75 17.63 -4.22
N GLY A 22 -4.36 16.44 -4.04
CA GLY A 22 -4.26 15.67 -2.82
C GLY A 22 -5.18 16.15 -1.68
N THR A 23 -6.19 16.94 -1.98
CA THR A 23 -7.06 17.56 -0.94
C THR A 23 -8.39 16.86 -0.74
N ALA A 24 -8.77 15.94 -1.64
CA ALA A 24 -10.05 15.26 -1.61
C ALA A 24 -9.98 13.85 -2.19
N VAL A 25 -10.97 13.03 -1.86
CA VAL A 25 -11.14 11.67 -2.38
C VAL A 25 -12.52 11.51 -3.01
N THR A 26 -12.62 10.67 -4.04
CA THR A 26 -13.90 10.28 -4.63
C THR A 26 -14.00 8.76 -4.62
N PRO A 27 -14.97 8.17 -3.90
CA PRO A 27 -15.17 6.72 -3.86
C PRO A 27 -15.36 6.12 -5.26
N LEU A 28 -14.75 4.96 -5.52
CA LEU A 28 -14.87 4.29 -6.83
C LEU A 28 -16.30 3.90 -7.15
N ARG A 29 -17.11 3.57 -6.16
CA ARG A 29 -18.54 3.26 -6.33
C ARG A 29 -19.33 4.44 -6.91
N TRP A 30 -18.97 5.68 -6.55
CA TRP A 30 -19.62 6.88 -7.09
C TRP A 30 -19.22 7.14 -8.53
N LEU A 31 -18.04 6.66 -8.92
CA LEU A 31 -17.53 6.78 -10.29
C LEU A 31 -18.00 5.65 -11.21
N GLY A 32 -18.92 4.79 -10.75
CA GLY A 32 -19.46 3.69 -11.53
C GLY A 32 -18.59 2.41 -11.52
N LEU A 33 -17.62 2.30 -10.61
CA LEU A 33 -16.85 1.09 -10.39
C LEU A 33 -17.10 0.55 -8.96
N PRO A 34 -18.20 -0.20 -8.75
CA PRO A 34 -18.50 -0.76 -7.43
C PRO A 34 -17.53 -1.89 -7.10
N CYS A 35 -16.75 -1.69 -6.04
CA CYS A 35 -15.83 -2.68 -5.47
C CYS A 35 -15.59 -2.32 -4.00
N ASP A 36 -15.39 -3.31 -3.17
CA ASP A 36 -15.17 -3.13 -1.74
C ASP A 36 -13.69 -2.92 -1.41
N THR A 37 -12.79 -3.36 -2.28
CA THR A 37 -11.34 -3.27 -2.08
C THR A 37 -10.59 -2.86 -3.34
N LEU A 38 -9.38 -2.30 -3.19
CA LEU A 38 -8.49 -2.07 -4.34
C LEU A 38 -8.04 -3.38 -4.99
N THR A 39 -7.96 -4.47 -4.24
CA THR A 39 -7.64 -5.81 -4.79
C THR A 39 -8.67 -6.24 -5.83
N GLU A 40 -9.95 -5.95 -5.60
CA GLU A 40 -11.03 -6.21 -6.56
C GLU A 40 -11.04 -5.20 -7.72
N ALA A 41 -10.67 -3.95 -7.44
CA ALA A 41 -10.64 -2.91 -8.45
C ALA A 41 -9.51 -3.09 -9.47
N ILE A 42 -8.29 -3.46 -9.03
CA ILE A 42 -7.07 -3.51 -9.83
C ILE A 42 -7.25 -4.27 -11.15
N PRO A 43 -7.78 -5.51 -11.18
CA PRO A 43 -7.97 -6.24 -12.44
C PRO A 43 -8.98 -5.60 -13.40
N GLN A 44 -9.85 -4.72 -12.91
CA GLN A 44 -10.84 -4.02 -13.70
C GLN A 44 -10.33 -2.69 -14.28
N LEU A 45 -9.20 -2.17 -13.80
CA LEU A 45 -8.63 -0.87 -14.19
C LEU A 45 -7.95 -0.91 -15.57
N THR A 46 -8.67 -1.36 -16.59
CA THR A 46 -8.20 -1.28 -17.98
C THR A 46 -8.01 0.18 -18.41
N PRO A 47 -7.27 0.45 -19.51
CA PRO A 47 -7.14 1.82 -20.04
C PRO A 47 -8.49 2.50 -20.32
N ALA A 48 -9.48 1.75 -20.82
CA ALA A 48 -10.82 2.27 -21.10
C ALA A 48 -11.56 2.64 -19.80
N VAL A 49 -11.53 1.77 -18.78
CA VAL A 49 -12.13 2.05 -17.47
C VAL A 49 -11.47 3.26 -16.83
N ARG A 50 -10.13 3.35 -16.83
CA ARG A 50 -9.41 4.51 -16.29
C ARG A 50 -9.76 5.82 -17.00
N ALA A 51 -9.96 5.79 -18.32
CA ALA A 51 -10.43 6.95 -19.08
C ALA A 51 -11.86 7.35 -18.67
N GLY A 52 -12.76 6.38 -18.50
CA GLY A 52 -14.11 6.61 -17.99
C GLY A 52 -14.14 7.24 -16.59
N LEU A 53 -13.33 6.69 -15.66
CA LEU A 53 -13.18 7.25 -14.31
C LEU A 53 -12.66 8.69 -14.35
N ALA A 54 -11.69 9.00 -15.23
CA ALA A 54 -11.16 10.35 -15.36
C ALA A 54 -12.22 11.37 -15.82
N LEU A 55 -13.11 10.96 -16.72
CA LEU A 55 -14.25 11.79 -17.14
C LEU A 55 -15.27 11.97 -16.01
N ALA A 56 -15.61 10.90 -15.30
CA ALA A 56 -16.58 10.94 -14.22
C ALA A 56 -16.12 11.83 -13.05
N LEU A 57 -14.83 11.85 -12.73
CA LEU A 57 -14.25 12.68 -11.67
C LEU A 57 -14.56 14.18 -11.82
N SER A 58 -14.74 14.66 -13.04
CA SER A 58 -15.07 16.08 -13.29
C SER A 58 -16.52 16.44 -12.97
N ALA A 59 -17.40 15.43 -12.85
CA ALA A 59 -18.85 15.61 -12.67
C ALA A 59 -19.35 15.15 -11.30
N ILE A 60 -18.56 14.37 -10.58
CA ILE A 60 -18.95 13.76 -9.29
C ILE A 60 -18.35 14.56 -8.13
N PRO A 61 -19.12 14.87 -7.07
CA PRO A 61 -18.61 15.51 -5.87
C PRO A 61 -17.51 14.66 -5.22
N SER A 62 -16.54 15.32 -4.59
CA SER A 62 -15.50 14.69 -3.79
C SER A 62 -15.71 14.93 -2.30
N VAL A 63 -15.14 14.07 -1.48
CA VAL A 63 -15.11 14.20 -0.03
C VAL A 63 -13.76 14.84 0.36
N PRO A 64 -13.73 15.88 1.20
CA PRO A 64 -12.49 16.46 1.70
C PRO A 64 -11.61 15.41 2.37
N LEU A 65 -10.29 15.50 2.18
CA LEU A 65 -9.36 14.51 2.72
C LEU A 65 -9.35 14.49 4.26
N ASP A 66 -9.57 15.62 4.91
CA ASP A 66 -9.67 15.74 6.36
C ASP A 66 -10.95 15.15 6.96
N ALA A 67 -11.95 14.83 6.12
CA ALA A 67 -13.18 14.14 6.53
C ALA A 67 -13.05 12.59 6.49
N VAL A 68 -11.94 12.06 6.03
CA VAL A 68 -11.68 10.62 5.93
C VAL A 68 -10.32 10.27 6.54
N GLN A 69 -10.12 9.01 6.91
CA GLN A 69 -8.81 8.50 7.32
C GLN A 69 -8.21 7.66 6.19
N LEU A 70 -7.04 8.04 5.67
CA LEU A 70 -6.32 7.19 4.73
C LEU A 70 -5.85 5.92 5.40
N GLN A 71 -6.09 4.82 4.72
CA GLN A 71 -5.62 3.49 5.09
C GLN A 71 -4.41 3.10 4.23
N SER A 72 -3.76 1.98 4.56
CA SER A 72 -2.89 1.34 3.59
C SER A 72 -3.66 1.10 2.28
N PRO A 73 -3.05 1.25 1.09
CA PRO A 73 -3.77 1.02 -0.18
C PRO A 73 -4.42 -0.35 -0.27
N ILE A 74 -3.78 -1.37 0.26
CA ILE A 74 -4.31 -2.73 0.41
C ILE A 74 -4.20 -3.11 1.89
N PRO A 75 -5.21 -2.80 2.72
CA PRO A 75 -5.13 -3.02 4.17
C PRO A 75 -4.96 -4.49 4.53
N CYS A 76 -5.69 -5.36 3.86
CA CYS A 76 -5.67 -6.81 4.08
C CYS A 76 -5.28 -7.51 2.79
N PRO A 77 -3.98 -7.78 2.55
CA PRO A 77 -3.54 -8.51 1.36
C PRO A 77 -4.16 -9.91 1.31
N ALA A 78 -4.55 -10.35 0.11
CA ALA A 78 -5.08 -11.70 -0.09
C ALA A 78 -4.02 -12.80 0.07
N GLN A 79 -2.75 -12.43 -0.03
CA GLN A 79 -1.59 -13.32 0.06
C GLN A 79 -0.50 -12.64 0.88
N ASP A 80 0.48 -13.42 1.33
CA ASP A 80 1.68 -12.88 1.96
C ASP A 80 2.42 -11.92 1.02
N VAL A 81 3.04 -10.89 1.60
CA VAL A 81 3.87 -9.95 0.84
C VAL A 81 5.20 -10.62 0.51
N VAL A 82 5.49 -10.73 -0.78
CA VAL A 82 6.79 -11.24 -1.25
C VAL A 82 7.81 -10.11 -1.23
N CYS A 83 8.91 -10.34 -0.54
CA CYS A 83 10.00 -9.39 -0.37
C CYS A 83 11.26 -9.90 -1.07
N LEU A 84 12.11 -8.96 -1.50
CA LEU A 84 13.46 -9.23 -1.97
C LEU A 84 14.46 -8.97 -0.84
N GLY A 85 15.30 -9.96 -0.53
CA GLY A 85 16.47 -9.78 0.31
C GLY A 85 17.62 -9.22 -0.53
N ILE A 86 18.44 -8.34 0.05
CA ILE A 86 19.65 -7.77 -0.57
C ILE A 86 19.36 -7.26 -2.00
N ASN A 87 18.55 -6.21 -2.10
CA ASN A 87 18.01 -5.75 -3.39
C ASN A 87 18.89 -4.69 -4.10
N TYR A 88 19.86 -4.07 -3.41
CA TYR A 88 20.71 -3.01 -3.97
C TYR A 88 22.09 -3.01 -3.32
N MET A 89 23.10 -2.44 -4.02
CA MET A 89 24.50 -2.51 -3.63
C MET A 89 24.78 -2.02 -2.21
N ALA A 90 24.20 -0.88 -1.80
CA ALA A 90 24.39 -0.37 -0.44
C ALA A 90 23.86 -1.33 0.64
N HIS A 91 22.79 -2.06 0.34
CA HIS A 91 22.27 -3.10 1.24
C HIS A 91 23.20 -4.32 1.31
N SER A 92 23.83 -4.69 0.21
CA SER A 92 24.86 -5.73 0.19
C SER A 92 26.05 -5.33 1.05
N ASP A 93 26.56 -4.10 0.87
CA ASP A 93 27.70 -3.56 1.63
C ASP A 93 27.41 -3.47 3.14
N GLU A 94 26.14 -3.21 3.50
CA GLU A 94 25.70 -3.21 4.89
C GLU A 94 25.61 -4.63 5.46
N ALA A 95 25.03 -5.56 4.72
CA ALA A 95 24.90 -6.96 5.13
C ALA A 95 26.25 -7.63 5.37
N GLU A 96 27.28 -7.35 4.56
CA GLU A 96 28.65 -7.84 4.74
C GLU A 96 29.27 -7.39 6.06
N LYS A 97 28.93 -6.19 6.55
CA LYS A 97 29.42 -5.68 7.85
C LYS A 97 28.86 -6.44 9.05
N TYR A 98 27.67 -7.02 8.91
CA TYR A 98 26.99 -7.73 10.01
C TYR A 98 27.26 -9.23 10.03
N SER A 99 27.57 -9.86 8.91
CA SER A 99 27.86 -11.29 8.82
C SER A 99 28.66 -11.63 7.56
N ALA A 100 29.98 -11.49 7.62
CA ALA A 100 30.87 -11.80 6.51
C ALA A 100 30.68 -13.24 5.99
N ASP A 101 30.45 -14.22 6.89
CA ASP A 101 30.30 -15.63 6.51
C ASP A 101 28.96 -15.97 5.84
N ALA A 102 27.90 -15.27 6.19
CA ALA A 102 26.55 -15.55 5.67
C ALA A 102 26.27 -14.85 4.33
N PHE A 103 26.95 -13.73 4.04
CA PHE A 103 26.68 -12.86 2.90
C PHE A 103 27.86 -12.67 1.95
N ALA A 104 29.02 -13.27 2.25
CA ALA A 104 30.24 -13.16 1.44
C ALA A 104 30.19 -13.88 0.09
N THR A 105 29.16 -14.69 -0.16
CA THR A 105 28.97 -15.33 -1.45
C THR A 105 28.18 -14.38 -2.35
N GLN A 106 28.74 -13.98 -3.49
CA GLN A 106 27.96 -13.32 -4.53
C GLN A 106 26.78 -14.23 -4.89
N HIS A 107 25.59 -13.88 -4.41
CA HIS A 107 24.38 -14.58 -4.78
C HIS A 107 24.08 -14.25 -6.23
N GLN A 108 24.18 -15.25 -7.10
CA GLN A 108 23.78 -15.12 -8.52
C GLN A 108 22.26 -15.04 -8.68
N ASP A 109 21.53 -15.52 -7.67
CA ASP A 109 20.07 -15.58 -7.68
C ASP A 109 19.45 -14.60 -6.69
N ALA A 110 18.30 -14.05 -7.05
CA ALA A 110 17.53 -13.18 -6.15
C ALA A 110 16.98 -13.99 -4.96
N ILE A 111 17.18 -13.45 -3.75
CA ILE A 111 16.65 -14.05 -2.53
C ILE A 111 15.25 -13.50 -2.30
N TYR A 112 14.26 -14.41 -2.26
CA TYR A 112 12.88 -14.07 -1.94
C TYR A 112 12.51 -14.58 -0.55
N PHE A 113 11.75 -13.77 0.19
CA PHE A 113 11.12 -14.19 1.44
C PHE A 113 9.72 -13.61 1.55
N SER A 114 8.89 -14.17 2.40
CA SER A 114 7.54 -13.68 2.61
C SER A 114 7.37 -13.04 3.98
N LYS A 115 6.57 -11.98 4.03
CA LYS A 115 6.05 -11.38 5.27
C LYS A 115 4.54 -11.62 5.33
N ARG A 116 4.10 -12.29 6.39
CA ARG A 116 2.67 -12.45 6.64
C ARG A 116 2.09 -11.13 7.14
N VAL A 117 1.07 -10.64 6.46
CA VAL A 117 0.39 -9.40 6.82
C VAL A 117 -1.09 -9.69 7.01
N THR A 118 -1.57 -9.60 8.24
CA THR A 118 -3.00 -9.70 8.54
C THR A 118 -3.71 -8.41 8.18
N ARG A 119 -3.13 -7.28 8.60
CA ARG A 119 -3.57 -5.94 8.24
C ARG A 119 -2.36 -5.00 8.24
N ALA A 120 -2.23 -4.22 7.19
CA ALA A 120 -1.19 -3.21 7.08
C ALA A 120 -1.53 -1.97 7.92
N VAL A 121 -0.52 -1.32 8.46
CA VAL A 121 -0.67 -0.09 9.25
C VAL A 121 -1.18 1.04 8.34
N PRO A 122 -2.20 1.81 8.77
CA PRO A 122 -2.73 2.93 8.00
C PRO A 122 -1.74 4.10 7.94
N ASP A 123 -2.03 5.06 7.06
CA ASP A 123 -1.29 6.34 7.02
C ASP A 123 -1.33 7.04 8.38
N GLY A 124 -0.18 7.52 8.84
CA GLY A 124 -0.04 8.11 10.18
C GLY A 124 -0.17 7.15 11.36
N GLY A 125 -0.30 5.85 11.09
CA GLY A 125 -0.37 4.82 12.14
C GLY A 125 0.98 4.53 12.79
N PHE A 126 0.97 3.83 13.92
CA PHE A 126 2.17 3.47 14.68
C PHE A 126 2.58 2.03 14.42
N ILE A 127 3.88 1.80 14.26
CA ILE A 127 4.49 0.47 14.28
C ILE A 127 4.81 0.13 15.73
N GLU A 128 4.29 -0.99 16.22
CA GLU A 128 4.59 -1.45 17.57
C GLU A 128 6.03 -1.97 17.64
N ALA A 129 6.83 -1.35 18.50
CA ALA A 129 8.26 -1.64 18.59
C ALA A 129 8.60 -2.88 19.41
N HIS A 130 7.65 -3.44 20.19
CA HIS A 130 7.86 -4.61 21.06
C HIS A 130 9.16 -4.52 21.89
N THR A 131 9.39 -3.38 22.55
CA THR A 131 10.65 -3.07 23.23
C THR A 131 10.98 -4.02 24.40
N ASP A 132 10.00 -4.76 24.87
CA ASP A 132 10.14 -5.87 25.83
C ASP A 132 10.86 -7.10 25.22
N LEU A 133 10.76 -7.30 23.92
CA LEU A 133 11.32 -8.44 23.19
C LEU A 133 12.44 -8.04 22.24
N VAL A 134 12.36 -6.86 21.63
CA VAL A 134 13.23 -6.42 20.55
C VAL A 134 14.10 -5.25 21.01
N LYS A 135 15.42 -5.40 20.95
CA LYS A 135 16.38 -4.33 21.30
C LYS A 135 16.62 -3.35 20.16
N LYS A 136 16.48 -3.80 18.91
CA LYS A 136 16.61 -2.99 17.70
C LYS A 136 15.47 -3.38 16.76
N LEU A 137 14.62 -2.43 16.42
CA LEU A 137 13.58 -2.60 15.42
C LEU A 137 14.20 -2.42 14.05
N ASP A 138 13.95 -3.36 13.16
CA ASP A 138 14.22 -3.28 11.74
C ASP A 138 12.87 -3.30 10.98
N TYR A 139 12.77 -2.51 9.91
CA TYR A 139 11.52 -2.29 9.16
C TYR A 139 11.58 -2.81 7.73
#